data_03c4ff38d222e6829cb3a8c45dea73ab
#
_entry.id   03c4ff38d222e6829cb3a8c45dea73ab
#
_cell.length_a   1.000
_cell.length_b   1.000
_cell.length_c   1.000
_cell.angle_alpha   90.00
_cell.angle_beta   90.00
_cell.angle_gamma   90.00
#
_symmetry.space_group_name_H-M   'P 1'
#
loop_
_entity.id
_entity.type
_entity.pdbx_description
1 polymer ?
#
loop_
_entity_poly.entity_id
_entity_poly.type
_entity_poly.pdbx_seq_one_letter_code
_entity_poly.pdbx_strand_id
1 'polypeptide(L)'
;MYILEPELWFNEKHRVHFQKKQDAIDSSLSSRTKCFKQIGVCGDTVILLLNEQKVGGVRMKQINYKVIDKGTYYRKGVFRHFTEDCKCSTSITSRIDVTELAAYSRNTGTKFYINFLFILSKVMNSREDYRMGYLWQTDELICYDVINPTQYVFHEDTETCTPVYTEYDEDYEKFYTAALRDVEEAKKTREYGLDTTNHPNWFDASYISWLSYDSLHLELPDGYLYFAPIINWGKYREENGRLVMPVTVRLNHAIADGYLVANVFRLLEQEIRCFVGL
;
A
#
# COMPACT_ATOMS: atom_id res chain seq x y z
N MET A 1 21.92 -26.43 30.07
CA MET A 1 21.52 -26.56 28.64
C MET A 1 20.13 -27.17 28.63
N TYR A 2 19.11 -26.35 28.74
CA TYR A 2 17.71 -26.76 28.67
C TYR A 2 17.15 -26.23 27.34
N ILE A 3 16.82 -27.19 26.49
CA ILE A 3 16.07 -26.94 25.24
C ILE A 3 14.62 -26.77 25.66
N LEU A 4 14.06 -25.58 25.51
CA LEU A 4 12.62 -25.34 25.63
C LEU A 4 12.02 -25.41 24.25
N GLU A 5 11.14 -26.36 24.04
CA GLU A 5 10.34 -26.53 22.86
C GLU A 5 9.40 -25.32 22.65
N PRO A 6 9.18 -24.85 21.41
CA PRO A 6 8.29 -23.73 21.11
C PRO A 6 6.86 -24.21 20.85
N GLU A 7 6.23 -24.86 21.81
CA GLU A 7 4.80 -25.09 21.79
C GLU A 7 4.22 -24.64 23.14
N LEU A 8 3.49 -23.51 23.11
CA LEU A 8 2.45 -23.13 24.09
C LEU A 8 2.32 -21.60 24.24
N TRP A 9 1.80 -20.91 23.22
CA TRP A 9 1.18 -19.59 23.43
C TRP A 9 0.03 -19.35 22.43
N PHE A 10 -0.93 -20.29 22.34
CA PHE A 10 -2.26 -20.00 21.87
C PHE A 10 -3.29 -20.66 22.79
N ASN A 11 -3.84 -19.83 23.70
CA ASN A 11 -4.82 -20.26 24.67
C ASN A 11 -6.09 -20.72 23.94
N GLU A 12 -6.59 -21.94 24.25
CA GLU A 12 -7.82 -22.54 23.70
C GLU A 12 -9.05 -21.61 23.72
N LYS A 13 -9.11 -20.68 24.66
CA LYS A 13 -10.18 -19.66 24.72
C LYS A 13 -10.25 -18.76 23.50
N HIS A 14 -9.13 -18.43 22.86
CA HIS A 14 -9.11 -17.61 21.66
C HIS A 14 -9.50 -18.39 20.42
N ARG A 15 -9.16 -19.67 20.35
CA ARG A 15 -9.55 -20.58 19.28
C ARG A 15 -11.06 -20.78 19.24
N VAL A 16 -11.69 -21.00 20.40
CA VAL A 16 -13.13 -21.17 20.53
C VAL A 16 -13.91 -19.87 20.21
N HIS A 17 -13.34 -18.71 20.53
CA HIS A 17 -13.98 -17.43 20.23
C HIS A 17 -13.92 -17.08 18.75
N PHE A 18 -12.81 -17.40 18.08
CA PHE A 18 -12.66 -17.22 16.64
C PHE A 18 -13.58 -18.16 15.86
N GLN A 19 -13.64 -19.44 16.25
CA GLN A 19 -14.50 -20.42 15.61
C GLN A 19 -15.98 -20.05 15.77
N LYS A 20 -16.42 -19.62 16.96
CA LYS A 20 -17.81 -19.16 17.18
C LYS A 20 -18.17 -17.90 16.37
N LYS A 21 -17.23 -16.98 16.11
CA LYS A 21 -17.44 -15.85 15.22
C LYS A 21 -17.52 -16.28 13.75
N GLN A 22 -16.69 -17.22 13.33
CA GLN A 22 -16.71 -17.77 11.97
C GLN A 22 -18.03 -18.52 11.71
N ASP A 23 -18.46 -19.38 12.64
CA ASP A 23 -19.72 -20.12 12.55
C ASP A 23 -20.95 -19.19 12.55
N ALA A 24 -20.91 -18.06 13.27
CA ALA A 24 -21.95 -17.05 13.25
C ALA A 24 -22.01 -16.27 11.93
N ILE A 25 -20.86 -16.01 11.30
CA ILE A 25 -20.75 -15.38 9.98
C ILE A 25 -21.25 -16.36 8.91
N ASP A 26 -20.84 -17.63 8.95
CA ASP A 26 -21.24 -18.66 8.00
C ASP A 26 -22.73 -19.00 8.10
N SER A 27 -23.32 -18.99 9.30
CA SER A 27 -24.77 -19.18 9.49
C SER A 27 -25.59 -17.98 9.00
N SER A 28 -25.05 -16.75 9.07
CA SER A 28 -25.71 -15.56 8.51
C SER A 28 -25.63 -15.47 6.98
N LEU A 29 -24.59 -16.08 6.38
CA LEU A 29 -24.38 -16.14 4.94
C LEU A 29 -25.19 -17.25 4.25
N SER A 30 -25.53 -18.34 4.97
CA SER A 30 -26.26 -19.49 4.39
C SER A 30 -27.73 -19.19 4.06
N SER A 31 -28.31 -18.11 4.59
CA SER A 31 -29.70 -17.74 4.34
C SER A 31 -29.92 -16.71 3.21
N ARG A 32 -28.88 -16.20 2.58
CA ARG A 32 -29.00 -15.09 1.60
C ARG A 32 -28.01 -15.10 0.46
N THR A 33 -27.58 -16.20 -0.13
CA THR A 33 -26.86 -16.05 -1.41
C THR A 33 -26.86 -17.31 -2.27
N LYS A 34 -27.73 -17.33 -3.29
CA LYS A 34 -27.45 -18.08 -4.51
C LYS A 34 -26.66 -17.13 -5.42
N CYS A 35 -25.33 -17.19 -5.37
CA CYS A 35 -24.46 -16.53 -6.34
C CYS A 35 -24.06 -17.54 -7.42
N PHE A 36 -24.49 -17.30 -8.64
CA PHE A 36 -23.95 -17.99 -9.82
C PHE A 36 -22.60 -17.35 -10.19
N LYS A 37 -21.53 -18.15 -10.17
CA LYS A 37 -20.22 -17.77 -10.74
C LYS A 37 -20.28 -17.95 -12.25
N GLN A 38 -20.11 -16.88 -13.02
CA GLN A 38 -19.84 -16.97 -14.43
C GLN A 38 -18.36 -16.60 -14.62
N ILE A 39 -17.56 -17.57 -15.04
CA ILE A 39 -16.13 -17.38 -15.32
C ILE A 39 -16.01 -17.14 -16.82
N GLY A 40 -15.57 -15.94 -17.20
CA GLY A 40 -15.22 -15.62 -18.58
C GLY A 40 -13.70 -15.60 -18.72
N VAL A 41 -13.16 -16.38 -19.66
CA VAL A 41 -11.74 -16.36 -20.01
C VAL A 41 -11.61 -15.68 -21.37
N CYS A 42 -10.85 -14.59 -21.44
CA CYS A 42 -10.48 -13.94 -22.70
C CYS A 42 -8.96 -13.74 -22.71
N GLY A 43 -8.22 -14.62 -23.41
CA GLY A 43 -6.76 -14.65 -23.41
C GLY A 43 -6.20 -15.04 -22.04
N ASP A 44 -5.03 -14.55 -21.66
CA ASP A 44 -4.34 -14.83 -20.39
C ASP A 44 -4.92 -14.03 -19.19
N THR A 45 -6.04 -13.34 -19.37
CA THR A 45 -6.66 -12.50 -18.32
C THR A 45 -7.91 -13.19 -17.80
N VAL A 46 -7.90 -13.56 -16.52
CA VAL A 46 -9.09 -14.04 -15.80
C VAL A 46 -9.87 -12.82 -15.31
N ILE A 47 -11.01 -12.56 -15.94
CA ILE A 47 -11.93 -11.51 -15.49
C ILE A 47 -12.94 -12.17 -14.56
N LEU A 48 -12.80 -11.96 -13.26
CA LEU A 48 -13.83 -12.30 -12.28
C LEU A 48 -14.94 -11.24 -12.35
N LEU A 49 -15.98 -11.52 -13.10
CA LEU A 49 -17.21 -10.73 -13.07
C LEU A 49 -17.92 -11.03 -11.74
N LEU A 50 -17.65 -10.25 -10.71
CA LEU A 50 -18.52 -10.16 -9.55
C LEU A 50 -19.75 -9.37 -9.99
N ASN A 51 -20.90 -10.05 -10.10
CA ASN A 51 -22.17 -9.40 -10.37
C ASN A 51 -22.42 -8.27 -9.36
N GLU A 52 -22.80 -7.11 -9.85
CA GLU A 52 -23.15 -5.93 -9.09
C GLU A 52 -24.21 -6.30 -8.03
N GLN A 53 -23.81 -6.46 -6.78
CA GLN A 53 -24.75 -6.48 -5.67
C GLN A 53 -24.82 -5.08 -5.07
N LYS A 54 -25.95 -4.43 -5.26
CA LYS A 54 -26.32 -3.22 -4.53
C LYS A 54 -26.60 -3.59 -3.07
N VAL A 55 -25.65 -3.43 -2.20
CA VAL A 55 -25.88 -3.37 -0.76
C VAL A 55 -25.82 -1.89 -0.38
N GLY A 56 -26.97 -1.30 -0.08
CA GLY A 56 -27.03 0.07 0.43
C GLY A 56 -26.71 1.20 -0.57
N GLY A 57 -26.85 1.00 -1.90
CA GLY A 57 -26.75 2.10 -2.88
C GLY A 57 -25.32 2.51 -3.30
N VAL A 58 -24.28 1.91 -2.73
CA VAL A 58 -22.89 2.17 -3.10
C VAL A 58 -22.46 1.23 -4.23
N ARG A 59 -22.01 1.80 -5.34
CA ARG A 59 -21.46 1.05 -6.47
C ARG A 59 -20.04 0.63 -6.12
N MET A 60 -19.82 -0.65 -5.84
CA MET A 60 -18.47 -1.21 -5.63
C MET A 60 -17.67 -1.09 -6.93
N LYS A 61 -16.54 -0.41 -6.89
CA LYS A 61 -15.63 -0.31 -8.04
C LYS A 61 -14.94 -1.66 -8.23
N GLN A 62 -14.96 -2.18 -9.44
CA GLN A 62 -14.25 -3.42 -9.78
C GLN A 62 -12.74 -3.15 -9.71
N ILE A 63 -12.04 -3.90 -8.86
CA ILE A 63 -10.58 -3.84 -8.74
C ILE A 63 -10.00 -4.92 -9.64
N ASN A 64 -9.20 -4.52 -10.62
CA ASN A 64 -8.60 -5.41 -11.56
C ASN A 64 -7.20 -5.84 -11.12
N TYR A 65 -6.90 -7.11 -11.33
CA TYR A 65 -5.59 -7.72 -11.11
C TYR A 65 -5.40 -8.92 -12.03
N LYS A 66 -4.15 -9.28 -12.28
CA LYS A 66 -3.80 -10.55 -12.91
C LYS A 66 -3.22 -11.52 -11.88
N VAL A 67 -3.55 -12.80 -12.01
CA VAL A 67 -2.94 -13.87 -11.24
C VAL A 67 -1.56 -14.18 -11.83
N ILE A 68 -0.56 -14.28 -10.96
CA ILE A 68 0.81 -14.64 -11.35
C ILE A 68 1.04 -16.11 -11.05
N ASP A 69 1.36 -16.88 -12.08
CA ASP A 69 1.77 -18.28 -11.90
C ASP A 69 3.10 -18.35 -11.13
N LYS A 70 3.03 -18.84 -9.89
CA LYS A 70 4.21 -18.98 -9.01
C LYS A 70 5.27 -19.91 -9.59
N GLY A 71 4.90 -20.86 -10.47
CA GLY A 71 5.81 -21.81 -11.12
C GLY A 71 6.68 -21.18 -12.20
N THR A 72 6.14 -20.20 -12.92
CA THR A 72 6.82 -19.47 -14.01
C THR A 72 7.28 -18.07 -13.61
N TYR A 73 6.91 -17.60 -12.40
CA TYR A 73 7.31 -16.29 -11.90
C TYR A 73 8.83 -16.12 -11.96
N TYR A 74 9.31 -15.03 -12.55
CA TYR A 74 10.73 -14.82 -12.82
C TYR A 74 11.59 -14.81 -11.54
N ARG A 75 11.00 -14.50 -10.39
CA ARG A 75 11.62 -14.51 -9.05
C ARG A 75 11.21 -15.72 -8.20
N LYS A 76 10.68 -16.79 -8.78
CA LYS A 76 10.10 -17.93 -8.05
C LYS A 76 10.99 -18.51 -6.93
N GLY A 77 12.31 -18.57 -7.13
CA GLY A 77 13.25 -19.04 -6.11
C GLY A 77 13.34 -18.09 -4.90
N VAL A 78 13.42 -16.79 -5.16
CA VAL A 78 13.42 -15.72 -4.14
C VAL A 78 12.07 -15.70 -3.43
N PHE A 79 10.98 -15.73 -4.21
CA PHE A 79 9.62 -15.75 -3.68
C PHE A 79 9.42 -16.91 -2.72
N ARG A 80 9.75 -18.14 -3.13
CA ARG A 80 9.64 -19.32 -2.28
C ARG A 80 10.45 -19.17 -0.99
N HIS A 81 11.72 -18.80 -1.09
CA HIS A 81 12.58 -18.65 0.09
C HIS A 81 12.02 -17.64 1.11
N PHE A 82 11.58 -16.47 0.64
CA PHE A 82 11.09 -15.41 1.54
C PHE A 82 9.60 -15.53 1.90
N THR A 83 8.90 -16.54 1.40
CA THR A 83 7.54 -16.87 1.86
C THR A 83 7.50 -18.11 2.74
N GLU A 84 8.45 -19.03 2.59
CA GLU A 84 8.47 -20.31 3.31
C GLU A 84 9.55 -20.35 4.40
N ASP A 85 10.82 -20.04 4.03
CA ASP A 85 11.97 -20.27 4.89
C ASP A 85 12.33 -19.05 5.76
N CYS A 86 12.38 -17.85 5.18
CA CYS A 86 12.84 -16.62 5.82
C CYS A 86 11.92 -15.44 5.51
N LYS A 87 10.81 -15.33 6.22
CA LYS A 87 9.81 -14.27 5.99
C LYS A 87 10.31 -12.92 6.47
N CYS A 88 10.67 -12.04 5.55
CA CYS A 88 11.16 -10.70 5.90
C CYS A 88 10.79 -9.65 4.85
N SER A 89 11.10 -8.41 5.18
CA SER A 89 10.97 -7.26 4.28
C SER A 89 12.28 -6.51 4.20
N THR A 90 12.51 -5.84 3.07
CA THR A 90 13.62 -4.91 2.90
C THR A 90 13.12 -3.49 3.14
N SER A 91 13.79 -2.76 4.03
CA SER A 91 13.52 -1.36 4.31
C SER A 91 14.81 -0.55 4.09
N ILE A 92 14.73 0.48 3.24
CA ILE A 92 15.84 1.40 2.98
C ILE A 92 15.35 2.81 3.23
N THR A 93 16.13 3.59 3.99
CA THR A 93 15.97 5.04 4.11
C THR A 93 17.06 5.73 3.30
N SER A 94 16.67 6.65 2.43
CA SER A 94 17.58 7.51 1.68
C SER A 94 17.08 8.95 1.67
N ARG A 95 17.98 9.89 1.42
CA ARG A 95 17.63 11.29 1.24
C ARG A 95 17.53 11.60 -0.24
N ILE A 96 16.45 12.26 -0.64
CA ILE A 96 16.23 12.72 -2.00
C ILE A 96 16.25 14.25 -2.06
N ASP A 97 16.78 14.79 -3.16
CA ASP A 97 16.76 16.22 -3.44
C ASP A 97 15.37 16.62 -3.92
N VAL A 98 14.72 17.50 -3.16
CA VAL A 98 13.38 18.03 -3.46
C VAL A 98 13.38 19.54 -3.70
N THR A 99 14.55 20.14 -3.94
CA THR A 99 14.73 21.58 -4.12
C THR A 99 13.83 22.14 -5.21
N GLU A 100 13.83 21.52 -6.37
CA GLU A 100 13.04 21.96 -7.53
C GLU A 100 11.55 21.72 -7.32
N LEU A 101 11.16 20.62 -6.70
CA LEU A 101 9.76 20.34 -6.38
C LEU A 101 9.21 21.35 -5.36
N ALA A 102 10.01 21.72 -4.35
CA ALA A 102 9.63 22.74 -3.40
C ALA A 102 9.52 24.14 -4.03
N ALA A 103 10.43 24.47 -4.96
CA ALA A 103 10.36 25.70 -5.75
C ALA A 103 9.10 25.72 -6.65
N TYR A 104 8.85 24.63 -7.38
CA TYR A 104 7.66 24.47 -8.21
C TYR A 104 6.38 24.68 -7.40
N SER A 105 6.27 24.01 -6.25
CA SER A 105 5.08 24.09 -5.38
C SER A 105 4.82 25.52 -4.91
N ARG A 106 5.86 26.27 -4.55
CA ARG A 106 5.75 27.70 -4.17
C ARG A 106 5.31 28.56 -5.36
N ASN A 107 5.91 28.36 -6.52
CA ASN A 107 5.67 29.18 -7.70
C ASN A 107 4.26 28.96 -8.29
N THR A 108 3.74 27.74 -8.19
CA THR A 108 2.38 27.37 -8.70
C THR A 108 1.30 27.54 -7.66
N GLY A 109 1.66 27.73 -6.36
CA GLY A 109 0.70 27.75 -5.25
C GLY A 109 0.10 26.38 -4.93
N THR A 110 0.68 25.29 -5.49
CA THR A 110 0.22 23.92 -5.21
C THR A 110 0.85 23.37 -3.94
N LYS A 111 0.19 22.38 -3.31
CA LYS A 111 0.69 21.78 -2.07
C LYS A 111 1.83 20.78 -2.36
N PHE A 112 3.02 21.05 -1.84
CA PHE A 112 4.18 20.15 -1.94
C PHE A 112 3.85 18.70 -1.59
N TYR A 113 3.10 18.51 -0.51
CA TYR A 113 2.67 17.18 -0.06
C TYR A 113 1.91 16.40 -1.15
N ILE A 114 0.93 17.04 -1.82
CA ILE A 114 0.12 16.39 -2.86
C ILE A 114 0.94 16.19 -4.14
N ASN A 115 1.81 17.15 -4.49
CA ASN A 115 2.71 16.99 -5.62
C ASN A 115 3.65 15.79 -5.42
N PHE A 116 4.23 15.65 -4.23
CA PHE A 116 5.06 14.49 -3.92
C PHE A 116 4.25 13.19 -3.89
N LEU A 117 3.03 13.20 -3.34
CA LEU A 117 2.14 12.04 -3.33
C LEU A 117 1.79 11.56 -4.73
N PHE A 118 1.55 12.50 -5.67
CA PHE A 118 1.33 12.16 -7.09
C PHE A 118 2.56 11.48 -7.70
N ILE A 119 3.75 12.08 -7.53
CA ILE A 119 5.01 11.53 -8.05
C ILE A 119 5.26 10.13 -7.47
N LEU A 120 5.07 9.97 -6.16
CA LEU A 120 5.21 8.69 -5.48
C LEU A 120 4.23 7.65 -6.04
N SER A 121 2.96 8.03 -6.24
CA SER A 121 1.94 7.15 -6.81
C SER A 121 2.29 6.71 -8.23
N LYS A 122 2.81 7.62 -9.05
CA LYS A 122 3.30 7.31 -10.40
C LYS A 122 4.46 6.31 -10.36
N VAL A 123 5.42 6.50 -9.46
CA VAL A 123 6.54 5.56 -9.29
C VAL A 123 6.06 4.19 -8.83
N MET A 124 5.14 4.12 -7.84
CA MET A 124 4.60 2.84 -7.36
C MET A 124 3.80 2.11 -8.45
N ASN A 125 3.17 2.83 -9.37
CA ASN A 125 2.45 2.24 -10.50
C ASN A 125 3.33 1.92 -11.72
N SER A 126 4.60 2.33 -11.74
CA SER A 126 5.49 2.16 -12.90
C SER A 126 5.98 0.74 -13.13
N ARG A 127 5.90 -0.16 -12.11
CA ARG A 127 6.41 -1.53 -12.19
C ARG A 127 5.44 -2.53 -11.56
N GLU A 128 5.37 -3.71 -12.14
CA GLU A 128 4.59 -4.83 -11.59
C GLU A 128 5.08 -5.24 -10.20
N ASP A 129 6.40 -5.27 -9.97
CA ASP A 129 6.99 -5.64 -8.68
C ASP A 129 6.47 -4.79 -7.50
N TYR A 130 6.09 -3.53 -7.76
CA TYR A 130 5.58 -2.62 -6.73
C TYR A 130 4.06 -2.75 -6.52
N ARG A 131 3.36 -3.45 -7.42
CA ARG A 131 1.90 -3.63 -7.41
C ARG A 131 1.48 -5.06 -7.05
N MET A 132 2.40 -5.85 -6.52
CA MET A 132 2.13 -7.24 -6.14
C MET A 132 1.26 -7.31 -4.89
N GLY A 133 0.37 -8.30 -4.86
CA GLY A 133 -0.48 -8.62 -3.73
C GLY A 133 -0.59 -10.13 -3.54
N TYR A 134 -1.24 -10.54 -2.46
CA TYR A 134 -1.44 -11.96 -2.17
C TYR A 134 -2.85 -12.22 -1.66
N LEU A 135 -3.55 -13.14 -2.32
CA LEU A 135 -4.88 -13.57 -1.92
C LEU A 135 -4.74 -14.82 -1.03
N TRP A 136 -4.87 -14.62 0.27
CA TRP A 136 -4.68 -15.68 1.28
C TRP A 136 -5.70 -16.81 1.17
N GLN A 137 -6.93 -16.49 0.75
CA GLN A 137 -8.03 -17.45 0.65
C GLN A 137 -7.81 -18.47 -0.48
N THR A 138 -7.12 -18.06 -1.54
CA THR A 138 -6.89 -18.88 -2.73
C THR A 138 -5.41 -19.25 -2.92
N ASP A 139 -4.53 -18.77 -2.04
CA ASP A 139 -3.06 -18.95 -2.12
C ASP A 139 -2.49 -18.42 -3.45
N GLU A 140 -2.99 -17.29 -3.93
CA GLU A 140 -2.62 -16.72 -5.23
C GLU A 140 -1.74 -15.48 -5.06
N LEU A 141 -0.62 -15.46 -5.79
CA LEU A 141 0.16 -14.26 -6.04
C LEU A 141 -0.51 -13.46 -7.16
N ILE A 142 -0.77 -12.19 -6.92
CA ILE A 142 -1.44 -11.32 -7.89
C ILE A 142 -0.64 -10.05 -8.15
N CYS A 143 -0.93 -9.41 -9.28
CA CYS A 143 -0.45 -8.07 -9.59
C CYS A 143 -1.64 -7.19 -9.91
N TYR A 144 -1.86 -6.15 -9.12
CA TYR A 144 -2.90 -5.16 -9.38
C TYR A 144 -2.60 -4.34 -10.63
N ASP A 145 -3.63 -3.96 -11.40
CA ASP A 145 -3.47 -3.02 -12.53
C ASP A 145 -3.02 -1.64 -12.03
N VAL A 146 -3.59 -1.22 -10.90
CA VAL A 146 -3.29 0.05 -10.23
C VAL A 146 -3.28 -0.15 -8.73
N ILE A 147 -2.33 0.48 -8.02
CA ILE A 147 -2.37 0.64 -6.56
C ILE A 147 -2.48 2.12 -6.20
N ASN A 148 -3.16 2.40 -5.10
CA ASN A 148 -3.56 3.74 -4.70
C ASN A 148 -2.93 4.12 -3.35
N PRO A 149 -2.55 5.39 -3.15
CA PRO A 149 -2.01 5.82 -1.87
C PRO A 149 -3.09 5.86 -0.78
N THR A 150 -2.76 5.29 0.37
CA THR A 150 -3.43 5.58 1.63
C THR A 150 -2.56 6.53 2.43
N GLN A 151 -3.03 7.74 2.57
CA GLN A 151 -2.38 8.81 3.32
C GLN A 151 -3.04 8.99 4.70
N TYR A 152 -2.45 9.80 5.57
CA TYR A 152 -2.93 9.96 6.95
C TYR A 152 -3.07 11.44 7.28
N VAL A 153 -4.27 11.84 7.70
CA VAL A 153 -4.57 13.21 8.13
C VAL A 153 -4.48 13.27 9.65
N PHE A 154 -3.53 14.05 10.14
CA PHE A 154 -3.32 14.26 11.57
C PHE A 154 -4.32 15.26 12.15
N HIS A 155 -4.79 14.99 13.36
CA HIS A 155 -5.70 15.81 14.14
C HIS A 155 -5.02 16.26 15.43
N GLU A 156 -4.77 17.56 15.55
CA GLU A 156 -4.07 18.14 16.73
C GLU A 156 -4.87 18.00 18.02
N ASP A 157 -6.20 18.03 17.93
CA ASP A 157 -7.11 17.97 19.07
C ASP A 157 -7.17 16.60 19.75
N THR A 158 -6.89 15.53 19.01
CA THR A 158 -6.92 14.16 19.51
C THR A 158 -5.55 13.45 19.45
N GLU A 159 -4.56 14.09 18.83
CA GLU A 159 -3.23 13.52 18.54
C GLU A 159 -3.30 12.18 17.80
N THR A 160 -4.32 12.03 16.95
CA THR A 160 -4.55 10.81 16.15
C THR A 160 -4.54 11.10 14.65
N CYS A 161 -4.55 10.05 13.83
CA CYS A 161 -4.62 10.17 12.38
C CYS A 161 -5.85 9.45 11.83
N THR A 162 -6.48 10.04 10.81
CA THR A 162 -7.48 9.38 9.97
C THR A 162 -6.83 8.94 8.67
N PRO A 163 -6.86 7.63 8.31
CA PRO A 163 -6.40 7.14 7.02
C PRO A 163 -7.32 7.61 5.89
N VAL A 164 -6.72 7.94 4.76
CA VAL A 164 -7.41 8.50 3.59
C VAL A 164 -6.93 7.78 2.34
N TYR A 165 -7.84 7.09 1.69
CA TYR A 165 -7.60 6.48 0.40
C TYR A 165 -7.89 7.48 -0.72
N THR A 166 -6.93 7.68 -1.63
CA THR A 166 -7.09 8.52 -2.82
C THR A 166 -6.84 7.69 -4.07
N GLU A 167 -7.78 7.67 -5.01
CA GLU A 167 -7.58 6.97 -6.27
C GLU A 167 -6.52 7.65 -7.12
N TYR A 168 -5.53 6.87 -7.59
CA TYR A 168 -4.52 7.35 -8.52
C TYR A 168 -5.13 7.53 -9.92
N ASP A 169 -4.87 8.67 -10.52
CA ASP A 169 -5.12 8.98 -11.94
C ASP A 169 -3.80 9.50 -12.54
N GLU A 170 -3.47 9.11 -13.76
CA GLU A 170 -2.28 9.58 -14.47
C GLU A 170 -2.36 11.08 -14.80
N ASP A 171 -3.57 11.62 -14.90
CA ASP A 171 -3.85 13.05 -15.04
C ASP A 171 -3.63 13.73 -13.68
N TYR A 172 -2.59 14.55 -13.61
CA TYR A 172 -2.20 15.26 -12.39
C TYR A 172 -3.33 16.13 -11.83
N GLU A 173 -4.05 16.87 -12.65
CA GLU A 173 -5.10 17.80 -12.20
C GLU A 173 -6.28 17.03 -11.56
N LYS A 174 -6.64 15.89 -12.11
CA LYS A 174 -7.66 15.01 -11.54
C LYS A 174 -7.21 14.44 -10.21
N PHE A 175 -5.98 13.89 -10.17
CA PHE A 175 -5.42 13.35 -8.92
C PHE A 175 -5.31 14.43 -7.85
N TYR A 176 -4.77 15.60 -8.19
CA TYR A 176 -4.59 16.71 -7.26
C TYR A 176 -5.91 17.15 -6.65
N THR A 177 -6.94 17.32 -7.47
CA THR A 177 -8.28 17.71 -7.04
C THR A 177 -8.93 16.64 -6.15
N ALA A 178 -8.79 15.36 -6.52
CA ALA A 178 -9.29 14.26 -5.71
C ALA A 178 -8.58 14.19 -4.34
N ALA A 179 -7.25 14.27 -4.32
CA ALA A 179 -6.47 14.25 -3.08
C ALA A 179 -6.80 15.41 -2.13
N LEU A 180 -7.01 16.62 -2.67
CA LEU A 180 -7.47 17.76 -1.88
C LEU A 180 -8.83 17.50 -1.23
N ARG A 181 -9.80 17.03 -2.02
CA ARG A 181 -11.15 16.71 -1.53
C ARG A 181 -11.09 15.66 -0.43
N ASP A 182 -10.36 14.57 -0.67
CA ASP A 182 -10.28 13.44 0.25
C ASP A 182 -9.63 13.84 1.58
N VAL A 183 -8.59 14.68 1.56
CA VAL A 183 -7.99 15.27 2.77
C VAL A 183 -8.98 16.16 3.52
N GLU A 184 -9.73 17.02 2.82
CA GLU A 184 -10.71 17.89 3.47
C GLU A 184 -11.89 17.11 4.08
N GLU A 185 -12.32 16.01 3.46
CA GLU A 185 -13.33 15.12 4.05
C GLU A 185 -12.78 14.39 5.30
N ALA A 186 -11.54 13.90 5.27
CA ALA A 186 -10.93 13.22 6.40
C ALA A 186 -10.74 14.14 7.63
N LYS A 187 -10.54 15.45 7.44
CA LYS A 187 -10.48 16.40 8.55
C LYS A 187 -11.76 16.49 9.38
N LYS A 188 -12.89 16.05 8.82
CA LYS A 188 -14.21 16.11 9.47
C LYS A 188 -14.47 14.93 10.42
N THR A 189 -13.71 13.87 10.34
CA THR A 189 -13.84 12.67 11.17
C THR A 189 -12.60 12.44 12.03
N ARG A 190 -12.75 11.63 13.08
CA ARG A 190 -11.66 11.15 13.95
C ARG A 190 -11.57 9.62 13.92
N GLU A 191 -12.36 9.01 13.03
CA GLU A 191 -12.39 7.55 12.93
C GLU A 191 -11.14 7.03 12.22
N TYR A 192 -10.57 5.96 12.76
CA TYR A 192 -9.55 5.18 12.10
C TYR A 192 -10.22 4.07 11.29
N GLY A 193 -10.76 4.45 10.13
CA GLY A 193 -11.53 3.57 9.25
C GLY A 193 -10.73 3.12 8.03
N LEU A 194 -9.65 2.34 8.22
CA LEU A 194 -8.91 1.78 7.10
C LEU A 194 -9.72 0.64 6.46
N ASP A 195 -10.29 0.91 5.28
CA ASP A 195 -11.12 -0.06 4.56
C ASP A 195 -10.31 -0.83 3.52
N THR A 196 -9.52 -1.79 3.98
CA THR A 196 -8.73 -2.68 3.10
C THR A 196 -9.58 -3.72 2.38
N THR A 197 -10.84 -3.89 2.77
CA THR A 197 -11.77 -4.84 2.12
C THR A 197 -12.27 -4.28 0.80
N ASN A 198 -12.69 -3.01 0.80
CA ASN A 198 -13.17 -2.35 -0.42
C ASN A 198 -12.03 -1.74 -1.26
N HIS A 199 -10.87 -1.53 -0.64
CA HIS A 199 -9.68 -0.95 -1.27
C HIS A 199 -8.43 -1.81 -1.05
N PRO A 200 -8.39 -3.08 -1.52
CA PRO A 200 -7.25 -3.97 -1.27
C PRO A 200 -6.00 -3.61 -2.09
N ASN A 201 -6.14 -2.77 -3.13
CA ASN A 201 -5.08 -2.33 -4.03
C ASN A 201 -4.45 -1.01 -3.56
N TRP A 202 -3.94 -0.98 -2.36
CA TRP A 202 -3.39 0.20 -1.73
C TRP A 202 -1.90 0.07 -1.37
N PHE A 203 -1.26 1.19 -1.12
CA PHE A 203 0.04 1.28 -0.47
C PHE A 203 0.03 2.39 0.59
N ASP A 204 0.82 2.21 1.66
CA ASP A 204 0.97 3.21 2.69
C ASP A 204 1.82 4.38 2.22
N ALA A 205 1.29 5.60 2.38
CA ALA A 205 1.95 6.85 2.04
C ALA A 205 1.87 7.82 3.23
N SER A 206 2.81 7.71 4.17
CA SER A 206 2.77 8.42 5.44
C SER A 206 3.80 9.54 5.52
N TYR A 207 3.33 10.76 5.81
CA TYR A 207 4.16 11.94 5.97
C TYR A 207 4.39 12.27 7.45
N ILE A 208 5.65 12.23 7.87
CA ILE A 208 6.07 12.61 9.22
C ILE A 208 6.51 14.07 9.20
N SER A 209 5.54 14.98 9.27
CA SER A 209 5.75 16.42 9.11
C SER A 209 6.54 17.09 10.24
N TRP A 210 6.67 16.42 11.38
CA TRP A 210 7.26 16.98 12.60
C TRP A 210 8.78 16.95 12.63
N LEU A 211 9.38 15.98 11.92
CA LEU A 211 10.83 15.82 11.95
C LEU A 211 11.43 15.33 10.62
N SER A 212 12.72 15.65 10.44
CA SER A 212 13.59 15.00 9.47
C SER A 212 14.36 13.90 10.19
N TYR A 213 14.31 12.67 9.68
CA TYR A 213 14.88 11.48 10.33
C TYR A 213 16.00 10.86 9.47
N ASP A 214 16.86 10.05 10.06
CA ASP A 214 17.92 9.34 9.38
C ASP A 214 17.56 7.88 9.08
N SER A 215 16.68 7.28 9.87
CA SER A 215 16.09 5.97 9.59
C SER A 215 14.71 5.85 10.24
N LEU A 216 13.88 5.02 9.64
CA LEU A 216 12.57 4.66 10.17
C LEU A 216 12.32 3.19 9.86
N HIS A 217 11.87 2.45 10.85
CA HIS A 217 11.46 1.05 10.70
C HIS A 217 10.04 0.87 11.20
N LEU A 218 9.24 0.20 10.40
CA LEU A 218 7.93 -0.30 10.79
C LEU A 218 8.03 -1.82 10.85
N GLU A 219 8.04 -2.36 12.05
CA GLU A 219 8.14 -3.79 12.27
C GLU A 219 6.77 -4.46 12.19
N LEU A 220 6.73 -5.62 11.58
CA LEU A 220 5.57 -6.49 11.54
C LEU A 220 5.90 -7.77 12.32
N PRO A 221 4.89 -8.44 12.88
CA PRO A 221 5.09 -9.70 13.58
C PRO A 221 5.84 -10.72 12.71
N ASP A 222 6.70 -11.52 13.34
CA ASP A 222 7.43 -12.58 12.68
C ASP A 222 6.52 -13.53 11.92
N GLY A 223 6.92 -13.84 10.69
CA GLY A 223 6.15 -14.70 9.81
C GLY A 223 4.93 -14.06 9.13
N TYR A 224 4.62 -12.79 9.40
CA TYR A 224 3.55 -12.10 8.70
C TYR A 224 4.01 -11.60 7.33
N LEU A 225 3.36 -12.10 6.28
CA LEU A 225 3.64 -11.69 4.91
C LEU A 225 2.74 -10.51 4.52
N TYR A 226 3.32 -9.32 4.50
CA TYR A 226 2.64 -8.09 4.13
C TYR A 226 3.19 -7.57 2.81
N PHE A 227 2.36 -7.53 1.78
CA PHE A 227 2.78 -7.22 0.41
C PHE A 227 2.57 -5.77 0.02
N ALA A 228 1.61 -5.05 0.63
CA ALA A 228 1.42 -3.64 0.33
C ALA A 228 2.71 -2.85 0.62
N PRO A 229 3.18 -2.01 -0.30
CA PRO A 229 4.32 -1.13 -0.04
C PRO A 229 4.05 -0.19 1.12
N ILE A 230 5.08 0.11 1.94
CA ILE A 230 5.00 1.11 2.99
C ILE A 230 6.06 2.17 2.70
N ILE A 231 5.61 3.38 2.44
CA ILE A 231 6.48 4.52 2.15
C ILE A 231 6.22 5.62 3.17
N ASN A 232 7.29 6.00 3.86
CA ASN A 232 7.27 7.11 4.80
C ASN A 232 8.23 8.19 4.32
N TRP A 233 7.88 9.45 4.50
CA TRP A 233 8.83 10.56 4.29
C TRP A 233 8.72 11.58 5.39
N GLY A 234 9.84 12.25 5.66
CA GLY A 234 9.93 13.24 6.72
C GLY A 234 9.94 14.67 6.19
N LYS A 235 10.09 15.61 7.11
CA LYS A 235 10.28 17.01 6.79
C LYS A 235 11.60 17.18 6.05
N TYR A 236 11.61 17.91 4.91
CA TYR A 236 12.86 18.29 4.24
C TYR A 236 13.61 19.33 5.05
N ARG A 237 14.91 19.33 4.91
CA ARG A 237 15.83 20.30 5.52
C ARG A 237 16.85 20.79 4.50
N GLU A 238 17.44 21.94 4.77
CA GLU A 238 18.52 22.45 3.94
C GLU A 238 19.85 21.74 4.28
N GLU A 239 20.52 21.24 3.24
CA GLU A 239 21.86 20.69 3.31
C GLU A 239 22.66 21.19 2.08
N ASN A 240 23.74 21.93 2.31
CA ASN A 240 24.63 22.45 1.25
C ASN A 240 23.88 23.21 0.13
N GLY A 241 22.89 24.03 0.52
CA GLY A 241 22.11 24.84 -0.43
C GLY A 241 21.03 24.07 -1.18
N ARG A 242 20.75 22.82 -0.80
CA ARG A 242 19.67 21.99 -1.34
C ARG A 242 18.67 21.60 -0.27
N LEU A 243 17.43 21.39 -0.67
CA LEU A 243 16.41 20.84 0.21
C LEU A 243 16.39 19.31 0.05
N VAL A 244 16.81 18.61 1.09
CA VAL A 244 16.84 17.14 1.12
C VAL A 244 15.76 16.59 2.05
N MET A 245 15.10 15.54 1.60
CA MET A 245 13.98 14.90 2.30
C MET A 245 14.28 13.42 2.55
N PRO A 246 14.22 12.93 3.79
CA PRO A 246 14.32 11.51 4.05
C PRO A 246 13.07 10.79 3.54
N VAL A 247 13.29 9.71 2.83
CA VAL A 247 12.23 8.79 2.37
C VAL A 247 12.63 7.38 2.77
N THR A 248 11.71 6.66 3.38
CA THR A 248 11.86 5.23 3.72
C THR A 248 10.91 4.43 2.85
N VAL A 249 11.44 3.44 2.17
CA VAL A 249 10.67 2.50 1.35
C VAL A 249 10.83 1.10 1.93
N ARG A 250 9.72 0.45 2.26
CA ARG A 250 9.65 -0.92 2.73
C ARG A 250 8.85 -1.76 1.76
N LEU A 251 9.47 -2.83 1.23
CA LEU A 251 8.82 -3.82 0.39
C LEU A 251 9.06 -5.23 0.94
N ASN A 252 8.10 -6.14 0.71
CA ASN A 252 8.29 -7.54 1.08
C ASN A 252 9.43 -8.16 0.25
N HIS A 253 10.34 -8.87 0.92
CA HIS A 253 11.53 -9.42 0.24
C HIS A 253 11.20 -10.51 -0.78
N ALA A 254 10.05 -11.17 -0.64
CA ALA A 254 9.60 -12.17 -1.61
C ALA A 254 9.37 -11.58 -3.02
N ILE A 255 9.01 -10.29 -3.10
CA ILE A 255 8.71 -9.60 -4.37
C ILE A 255 9.76 -8.56 -4.75
N ALA A 256 10.53 -8.04 -3.79
CA ALA A 256 11.52 -6.99 -4.04
C ALA A 256 12.76 -7.16 -3.16
N ASP A 257 13.93 -7.18 -3.78
CA ASP A 257 15.22 -7.12 -3.11
C ASP A 257 15.78 -5.70 -3.03
N GLY A 258 16.98 -5.56 -2.49
CA GLY A 258 17.65 -4.28 -2.32
C GLY A 258 17.77 -3.46 -3.62
N TYR A 259 17.93 -4.12 -4.78
CA TYR A 259 17.97 -3.43 -6.07
C TYR A 259 16.62 -2.78 -6.40
N LEU A 260 15.51 -3.51 -6.27
CA LEU A 260 14.17 -2.98 -6.56
C LEU A 260 13.79 -1.88 -5.59
N VAL A 261 14.13 -2.01 -4.29
CA VAL A 261 13.90 -0.96 -3.30
C VAL A 261 14.75 0.28 -3.62
N ALA A 262 16.04 0.12 -3.93
CA ALA A 262 16.91 1.24 -4.30
C ALA A 262 16.45 1.94 -5.60
N ASN A 263 15.89 1.18 -6.54
CA ASN A 263 15.37 1.74 -7.79
C ASN A 263 14.18 2.69 -7.58
N VAL A 264 13.42 2.56 -6.49
CA VAL A 264 12.34 3.51 -6.16
C VAL A 264 12.91 4.92 -6.00
N PHE A 265 14.04 5.08 -5.30
CA PHE A 265 14.68 6.39 -5.09
C PHE A 265 15.15 7.01 -6.41
N ARG A 266 15.77 6.20 -7.28
CA ARG A 266 16.18 6.65 -8.61
C ARG A 266 14.99 7.11 -9.46
N LEU A 267 13.88 6.37 -9.41
CA LEU A 267 12.65 6.73 -10.12
C LEU A 267 12.02 7.99 -9.53
N LEU A 268 12.00 8.15 -8.20
CA LEU A 268 11.50 9.38 -7.55
C LEU A 268 12.27 10.61 -8.00
N GLU A 269 13.60 10.56 -8.01
CA GLU A 269 14.44 11.67 -8.49
C GLU A 269 14.21 11.97 -9.98
N GLN A 270 14.02 10.94 -10.79
CA GLN A 270 13.71 11.10 -12.21
C GLN A 270 12.32 11.73 -12.40
N GLU A 271 11.30 11.24 -11.72
CA GLU A 271 9.93 11.76 -11.85
C GLU A 271 9.78 13.16 -11.26
N ILE A 272 10.53 13.52 -10.23
CA ILE A 272 10.61 14.91 -9.73
C ILE A 272 11.08 15.84 -10.86
N ARG A 273 12.20 15.51 -11.53
CA ARG A 273 12.70 16.31 -12.65
C ARG A 273 11.69 16.41 -13.78
N CYS A 274 11.11 15.30 -14.20
CA CYS A 274 10.08 15.29 -15.25
C CYS A 274 8.87 16.15 -14.88
N PHE A 275 8.40 16.07 -13.62
CA PHE A 275 7.23 16.78 -13.12
C PHE A 275 7.44 18.30 -13.14
N VAL A 276 8.63 18.78 -12.82
CA VAL A 276 8.95 20.22 -12.81
C VAL A 276 9.44 20.74 -14.16
N GLY A 277 9.54 19.90 -15.19
CA GLY A 277 9.92 20.28 -16.55
C GLY A 277 11.43 20.38 -16.80
N LEU A 278 12.24 19.60 -16.07
CA LEU A 278 13.72 19.54 -16.17
C LEU A 278 14.20 18.24 -16.84
#